data_618e9c686e54e0756b507e2fdcd8177f
#
_entry.id   618e9c686e54e0756b507e2fdcd8177f
#
_cell.length_a   1.000
_cell.length_b   1.000
_cell.length_c   1.000
_cell.angle_alpha   90.00
_cell.angle_beta   90.00
_cell.angle_gamma   90.00
#
_symmetry.space_group_name_H-M   'P 1'
#
loop_
_entity.id
_entity.type
_entity.pdbx_description
1 polymer ?
#
loop_
_entity_poly.entity_id
_entity_poly.type
_entity_poly.pdbx_seq_one_letter_code
_entity_poly.pdbx_strand_id
1 'polypeptide(L)'
;MKKQPNIDSGLSWLGTLLNYIKQYGVFNIIKATMLLIILSFSLRLCFDPEYIFERYNKFVIEKHDIELHERAELDRQIKNNLPTYLYKYRADRVWIIQYHNGIMDWQHGTMRFELTRSNLEPVQTQYNDFNLTWLNLPYYLKDHNLFVGSLNELQKYDKVLYEQLVKNHVSYLACILIRDNTGKDIGIFGVTWASTPTDIDVETIVQRLYTDSGEIKYLIQRN
;
A
#
# COMPACT_ATOMS: atom_id res chain seq x y z
N MET A 1 57.34 -24.38 12.66
CA MET A 1 56.93 -23.89 13.99
C MET A 1 55.74 -22.92 13.81
N LYS A 2 54.53 -23.33 14.14
CA LYS A 2 53.34 -22.44 14.13
C LYS A 2 53.31 -21.68 15.45
N LYS A 3 53.41 -20.32 15.40
CA LYS A 3 53.19 -19.47 16.55
C LYS A 3 51.74 -19.63 17.05
N GLN A 4 51.57 -20.13 18.27
CA GLN A 4 50.28 -20.11 18.95
C GLN A 4 49.85 -18.65 19.19
N PRO A 5 48.59 -18.28 18.99
CA PRO A 5 48.08 -16.96 19.31
C PRO A 5 48.15 -16.78 20.84
N ASN A 6 48.68 -15.66 21.27
CA ASN A 6 48.86 -15.27 22.67
C ASN A 6 47.48 -15.00 23.31
N ILE A 7 46.94 -15.99 24.02
CA ILE A 7 45.63 -15.93 24.70
C ILE A 7 45.68 -14.99 25.93
N ASP A 8 46.87 -14.66 26.42
CA ASP A 8 47.03 -13.82 27.62
C ASP A 8 46.70 -12.32 27.43
N SER A 9 46.63 -11.84 26.18
CA SER A 9 46.30 -10.42 25.94
C SER A 9 44.80 -10.13 26.09
N GLY A 10 43.92 -11.12 25.88
CA GLY A 10 42.48 -10.98 26.03
C GLY A 10 42.00 -10.94 27.48
N LEU A 11 42.70 -11.61 28.38
CA LEU A 11 42.33 -11.64 29.79
C LEU A 11 42.84 -10.39 30.58
N SER A 12 43.91 -9.77 30.12
CA SER A 12 44.45 -8.57 30.80
C SER A 12 43.57 -7.35 30.67
N TRP A 13 42.92 -7.13 29.50
CA TRP A 13 42.03 -5.98 29.33
C TRP A 13 40.69 -6.14 30.10
N LEU A 14 40.19 -7.39 30.26
CA LEU A 14 39.00 -7.65 31.09
C LEU A 14 39.29 -7.35 32.57
N GLY A 15 40.49 -7.72 33.09
CA GLY A 15 40.92 -7.35 34.42
C GLY A 15 41.00 -5.85 34.61
N THR A 16 41.56 -5.13 33.62
CA THR A 16 41.60 -3.67 33.62
C THR A 16 40.21 -3.05 33.61
N LEU A 17 39.31 -3.54 32.77
CA LEU A 17 37.94 -3.07 32.68
C LEU A 17 37.15 -3.29 34.01
N LEU A 18 37.32 -4.46 34.64
CA LEU A 18 36.72 -4.75 35.93
C LEU A 18 37.23 -3.83 37.05
N ASN A 19 38.51 -3.48 37.04
CA ASN A 19 39.10 -2.52 37.99
C ASN A 19 38.55 -1.11 37.76
N TYR A 20 38.40 -0.66 36.50
CA TYR A 20 37.76 0.61 36.20
C TYR A 20 36.28 0.64 36.63
N ILE A 21 35.54 -0.46 36.43
CA ILE A 21 34.16 -0.58 36.87
C ILE A 21 34.04 -0.49 38.41
N LYS A 22 34.97 -1.15 39.13
CA LYS A 22 35.00 -1.07 40.60
C LYS A 22 35.38 0.32 41.10
N GLN A 23 36.27 1.01 40.41
CA GLN A 23 36.78 2.31 40.86
C GLN A 23 35.83 3.47 40.56
N TYR A 24 35.17 3.46 39.42
CA TYR A 24 34.38 4.59 38.93
C TYR A 24 32.87 4.32 38.91
N GLY A 25 32.48 3.10 39.08
CA GLY A 25 31.05 2.66 38.95
C GLY A 25 30.59 2.58 37.51
N VAL A 26 29.74 1.62 37.21
CA VAL A 26 29.19 1.35 35.88
C VAL A 26 28.53 2.57 35.26
N PHE A 27 27.81 3.35 36.05
CA PHE A 27 27.07 4.52 35.57
C PHE A 27 27.95 5.65 35.07
N ASN A 28 29.09 5.89 35.75
CA ASN A 28 30.04 6.91 35.33
C ASN A 28 30.81 6.51 34.05
N ILE A 29 31.07 5.22 33.90
CA ILE A 29 31.70 4.70 32.66
C ILE A 29 30.74 4.85 31.48
N ILE A 30 29.43 4.52 31.65
CA ILE A 30 28.42 4.74 30.59
C ILE A 30 28.34 6.23 30.24
N LYS A 31 28.30 7.13 31.23
CA LYS A 31 28.29 8.58 30.96
C LYS A 31 29.53 9.04 30.18
N ALA A 32 30.71 8.62 30.58
CA ALA A 32 31.96 8.98 29.92
C ALA A 32 32.01 8.45 28.47
N THR A 33 31.55 7.21 28.25
CA THR A 33 31.47 6.61 26.91
C THR A 33 30.45 7.35 26.03
N MET A 34 29.26 7.69 26.55
CA MET A 34 28.28 8.50 25.84
C MET A 34 28.84 9.87 25.45
N LEU A 35 29.53 10.53 26.39
CA LEU A 35 30.13 11.84 26.14
C LEU A 35 31.22 11.77 25.05
N LEU A 36 32.06 10.72 25.05
CA LEU A 36 33.04 10.48 24.01
C LEU A 36 32.40 10.22 22.64
N ILE A 37 31.32 9.48 22.59
CA ILE A 37 30.54 9.24 21.34
C ILE A 37 29.98 10.56 20.80
N ILE A 38 29.36 11.36 21.67
CA ILE A 38 28.80 12.67 21.30
C ILE A 38 29.91 13.59 20.80
N LEU A 39 31.03 13.66 21.51
CA LEU A 39 32.21 14.48 21.14
C LEU A 39 32.78 14.04 19.79
N SER A 40 32.98 12.73 19.59
CA SER A 40 33.46 12.16 18.34
C SER A 40 32.51 12.47 17.16
N PHE A 41 31.21 12.35 17.39
CA PHE A 41 30.20 12.69 16.39
C PHE A 41 30.20 14.19 16.07
N SER A 42 30.28 15.05 17.09
CA SER A 42 30.37 16.51 16.93
C SER A 42 31.64 16.95 16.18
N LEU A 43 32.76 16.35 16.49
CA LEU A 43 34.01 16.61 15.77
C LEU A 43 33.92 16.20 14.30
N ARG A 44 33.34 15.04 14.02
CA ARG A 44 33.13 14.59 12.64
C ARG A 44 32.18 15.52 11.87
N LEU A 45 31.10 16.00 12.52
CA LEU A 45 30.16 16.95 11.92
C LEU A 45 30.85 18.29 11.59
N CYS A 46 31.83 18.72 12.41
CA CYS A 46 32.56 19.94 12.16
C CYS A 46 33.63 19.82 11.07
N PHE A 47 34.31 18.67 11.00
CA PHE A 47 35.47 18.50 10.10
C PHE A 47 35.12 17.82 8.78
N ASP A 48 34.04 17.01 8.73
CA ASP A 48 33.61 16.29 7.54
C ASP A 48 32.08 16.15 7.51
N PRO A 49 31.34 17.26 7.40
CA PRO A 49 29.88 17.23 7.36
C PRO A 49 29.35 16.46 6.13
N GLU A 50 30.08 16.55 5.00
CA GLU A 50 29.66 15.91 3.74
C GLU A 50 29.57 14.39 3.88
N TYR A 51 30.49 13.75 4.58
CA TYR A 51 30.51 12.30 4.83
C TYR A 51 29.21 11.82 5.52
N ILE A 52 28.70 12.59 6.50
CA ILE A 52 27.49 12.23 7.24
C ILE A 52 26.28 12.43 6.36
N PHE A 53 26.21 13.54 5.61
CA PHE A 53 25.11 13.83 4.71
C PHE A 53 25.08 12.85 3.53
N GLU A 54 26.21 12.48 2.94
CA GLU A 54 26.27 11.47 1.88
C GLU A 54 25.78 10.10 2.37
N ARG A 55 26.18 9.69 3.56
CA ARG A 55 25.77 8.40 4.14
C ARG A 55 24.28 8.38 4.47
N TYR A 56 23.75 9.48 4.99
CA TYR A 56 22.33 9.65 5.25
C TYR A 56 21.54 9.63 3.94
N ASN A 57 21.94 10.41 2.94
CA ASN A 57 21.30 10.46 1.63
C ASN A 57 21.32 9.08 0.95
N LYS A 58 22.45 8.38 0.99
CA LYS A 58 22.57 7.03 0.45
C LYS A 58 21.60 6.07 1.12
N PHE A 59 21.48 6.10 2.44
CA PHE A 59 20.53 5.28 3.19
C PHE A 59 19.08 5.61 2.82
N VAL A 60 18.72 6.90 2.68
CA VAL A 60 17.38 7.33 2.28
C VAL A 60 17.07 6.89 0.85
N ILE A 61 18.01 7.02 -0.08
CA ILE A 61 17.85 6.59 -1.47
C ILE A 61 17.69 5.07 -1.53
N GLU A 62 18.56 4.30 -0.89
CA GLU A 62 18.47 2.84 -0.85
C GLU A 62 17.12 2.36 -0.29
N LYS A 63 16.64 2.99 0.79
CA LYS A 63 15.32 2.69 1.36
C LYS A 63 14.20 3.00 0.37
N HIS A 64 14.24 4.14 -0.28
CA HIS A 64 13.25 4.55 -1.27
C HIS A 64 13.23 3.60 -2.48
N ASP A 65 14.39 3.19 -2.97
CA ASP A 65 14.50 2.24 -4.09
C ASP A 65 13.91 0.87 -3.73
N ILE A 66 14.13 0.39 -2.50
CA ILE A 66 13.53 -0.86 -2.01
C ILE A 66 11.99 -0.73 -1.98
N GLU A 67 11.47 0.38 -1.42
CA GLU A 67 10.03 0.63 -1.39
C GLU A 67 9.42 0.71 -2.79
N LEU A 68 10.10 1.35 -3.75
CA LEU A 68 9.65 1.42 -5.15
C LEU A 68 9.64 0.03 -5.82
N HIS A 69 10.66 -0.79 -5.57
CA HIS A 69 10.72 -2.15 -6.08
C HIS A 69 9.59 -3.03 -5.51
N GLU A 70 9.35 -2.96 -4.22
CA GLU A 70 8.25 -3.68 -3.58
C GLU A 70 6.89 -3.26 -4.15
N ARG A 71 6.66 -1.96 -4.34
CA ARG A 71 5.44 -1.44 -4.96
C ARG A 71 5.25 -1.94 -6.39
N ALA A 72 6.31 -1.88 -7.20
CA ALA A 72 6.26 -2.36 -8.58
C ALA A 72 5.94 -3.85 -8.67
N GLU A 73 6.46 -4.65 -7.74
CA GLU A 73 6.17 -6.08 -7.67
C GLU A 73 4.71 -6.36 -7.27
N LEU A 74 4.18 -5.63 -6.28
CA LEU A 74 2.77 -5.75 -5.87
C LEU A 74 1.82 -5.32 -7.01
N ASP A 75 2.15 -4.24 -7.72
CA ASP A 75 1.40 -3.80 -8.89
C ASP A 75 1.40 -4.85 -10.01
N ARG A 76 2.54 -5.51 -10.22
CA ARG A 76 2.66 -6.60 -11.17
C ARG A 76 1.77 -7.78 -10.78
N GLN A 77 1.72 -8.13 -9.49
CA GLN A 77 0.85 -9.20 -8.98
C GLN A 77 -0.63 -8.85 -9.20
N ILE A 78 -1.05 -7.62 -8.88
CA ILE A 78 -2.42 -7.18 -9.16
C ILE A 78 -2.73 -7.31 -10.65
N LYS A 79 -1.88 -6.77 -11.53
CA LYS A 79 -2.08 -6.84 -12.99
C LYS A 79 -2.19 -8.27 -13.50
N ASN A 80 -1.39 -9.18 -12.96
CA ASN A 80 -1.42 -10.59 -13.32
C ASN A 80 -2.73 -11.30 -12.87
N ASN A 81 -3.37 -10.82 -11.80
CA ASN A 81 -4.62 -11.38 -11.29
C ASN A 81 -5.86 -10.83 -12.02
N LEU A 82 -5.79 -9.65 -12.66
CA LEU A 82 -6.94 -9.06 -13.35
C LEU A 82 -7.59 -9.99 -14.39
N PRO A 83 -6.86 -10.72 -15.25
CA PRO A 83 -7.46 -11.68 -16.18
C PRO A 83 -8.24 -12.78 -15.47
N THR A 84 -7.73 -13.27 -14.32
CA THR A 84 -8.41 -14.27 -13.51
C THR A 84 -9.74 -13.73 -12.96
N TYR A 85 -9.75 -12.50 -12.46
CA TYR A 85 -10.97 -11.86 -11.98
C TYR A 85 -11.96 -11.64 -13.13
N LEU A 86 -11.49 -11.09 -14.27
CA LEU A 86 -12.35 -10.87 -15.45
C LEU A 86 -13.06 -12.16 -15.88
N TYR A 87 -12.31 -13.26 -15.96
CA TYR A 87 -12.85 -14.58 -16.30
C TYR A 87 -13.79 -15.14 -15.22
N LYS A 88 -13.37 -15.08 -13.95
CA LYS A 88 -14.11 -15.59 -12.81
C LYS A 88 -15.48 -14.95 -12.68
N TYR A 89 -15.59 -13.64 -12.88
CA TYR A 89 -16.85 -12.90 -12.84
C TYR A 89 -17.61 -12.95 -14.17
N ARG A 90 -17.01 -13.47 -15.24
CA ARG A 90 -17.54 -13.33 -16.60
C ARG A 90 -17.87 -11.89 -16.96
N ALA A 91 -17.13 -10.96 -16.38
CA ALA A 91 -17.36 -9.54 -16.51
C ALA A 91 -16.78 -8.99 -17.83
N ASP A 92 -17.23 -7.83 -18.23
CA ASP A 92 -16.68 -7.13 -19.39
C ASP A 92 -15.56 -6.19 -19.00
N ARG A 93 -15.55 -5.75 -17.74
CA ARG A 93 -14.48 -4.94 -17.16
C ARG A 93 -14.29 -5.29 -15.68
N VAL A 94 -13.02 -5.31 -15.24
CA VAL A 94 -12.62 -5.35 -13.84
C VAL A 94 -11.73 -4.15 -13.55
N TRP A 95 -11.89 -3.55 -12.38
CA TRP A 95 -11.18 -2.33 -12.03
C TRP A 95 -10.94 -2.21 -10.53
N ILE A 96 -9.86 -1.47 -10.18
CA ILE A 96 -9.54 -1.14 -8.81
C ILE A 96 -9.27 0.36 -8.73
N ILE A 97 -10.06 1.05 -7.91
CA ILE A 97 -9.85 2.45 -7.54
C ILE A 97 -9.13 2.47 -6.19
N GLN A 98 -8.02 3.17 -6.13
CA GLN A 98 -7.31 3.42 -4.89
C GLN A 98 -7.61 4.84 -4.41
N TYR A 99 -7.91 4.97 -3.12
CA TYR A 99 -8.11 6.25 -2.47
C TYR A 99 -6.77 6.88 -2.11
N HIS A 100 -6.63 8.16 -2.33
CA HIS A 100 -5.46 8.92 -1.98
C HIS A 100 -5.82 10.37 -1.63
N ASN A 101 -4.90 11.01 -0.91
CA ASN A 101 -4.87 12.43 -0.59
C ASN A 101 -6.22 13.07 -0.21
N GLY A 102 -6.61 12.86 1.01
CA GLY A 102 -7.36 13.88 1.68
C GLY A 102 -6.61 14.22 2.95
N ILE A 103 -6.46 15.50 3.23
CA ILE A 103 -6.16 15.96 4.59
C ILE A 103 -7.28 15.47 5.53
N MET A 104 -8.43 15.16 4.95
CA MET A 104 -9.57 14.49 5.59
C MET A 104 -10.01 13.34 4.69
N ASP A 105 -9.72 12.10 5.07
CA ASP A 105 -10.25 10.85 4.53
C ASP A 105 -10.76 10.87 3.08
N TRP A 106 -10.16 10.08 2.18
CA TRP A 106 -10.65 9.70 0.85
C TRP A 106 -11.39 10.77 0.00
N GLN A 107 -10.83 11.96 -0.18
CA GLN A 107 -11.42 12.95 -1.09
C GLN A 107 -11.19 12.63 -2.57
N HIS A 108 -10.11 11.94 -2.89
CA HIS A 108 -9.69 11.63 -4.25
C HIS A 108 -9.48 10.14 -4.47
N GLY A 109 -9.77 9.70 -5.67
CA GLY A 109 -9.55 8.33 -6.12
C GLY A 109 -8.90 8.29 -7.49
N THR A 110 -8.11 7.27 -7.71
CA THR A 110 -7.54 6.96 -9.03
C THR A 110 -7.85 5.51 -9.37
N MET A 111 -8.38 5.27 -10.56
CA MET A 111 -8.49 3.92 -11.11
C MET A 111 -7.10 3.45 -11.48
N ARG A 112 -6.44 2.79 -10.52
CA ARG A 112 -5.05 2.36 -10.65
C ARG A 112 -4.89 1.18 -11.59
N PHE A 113 -5.89 0.32 -11.62
CA PHE A 113 -5.89 -0.89 -12.43
C PHE A 113 -7.23 -1.05 -13.11
N GLU A 114 -7.16 -1.44 -14.38
CA GLU A 114 -8.30 -1.80 -15.20
C GLU A 114 -7.92 -2.88 -16.19
N LEU A 115 -8.83 -3.81 -16.43
CA LEU A 115 -8.78 -4.74 -17.55
C LEU A 115 -10.18 -4.85 -18.16
N THR A 116 -10.23 -4.70 -19.49
CA THR A 116 -11.45 -4.81 -20.26
C THR A 116 -11.37 -5.99 -21.24
N ARG A 117 -12.50 -6.48 -21.68
CA ARG A 117 -12.54 -7.34 -22.87
C ARG A 117 -12.14 -6.56 -24.13
N SER A 118 -11.63 -7.26 -25.12
CA SER A 118 -11.01 -6.68 -26.32
C SER A 118 -11.96 -5.78 -27.15
N ASN A 119 -13.25 -5.85 -26.94
CA ASN A 119 -14.27 -5.06 -27.64
C ASN A 119 -14.68 -3.77 -26.90
N LEU A 120 -14.10 -3.50 -25.73
CA LEU A 120 -14.39 -2.31 -24.94
C LEU A 120 -13.15 -1.44 -24.78
N GLU A 121 -13.34 -0.13 -24.88
CA GLU A 121 -12.26 0.80 -24.61
C GLU A 121 -12.01 0.94 -23.10
N PRO A 122 -10.72 0.99 -22.69
CA PRO A 122 -10.37 1.30 -21.32
C PRO A 122 -10.84 2.70 -20.92
N VAL A 123 -11.31 2.84 -19.69
CA VAL A 123 -11.75 4.14 -19.14
C VAL A 123 -10.84 4.63 -18.00
N GLN A 124 -9.78 3.92 -17.71
CA GLN A 124 -8.86 4.21 -16.60
C GLN A 124 -8.40 5.68 -16.57
N THR A 125 -8.10 6.26 -17.73
CA THR A 125 -7.65 7.66 -17.84
C THR A 125 -8.72 8.68 -17.46
N GLN A 126 -10.00 8.32 -17.55
CA GLN A 126 -11.13 9.18 -17.17
C GLN A 126 -11.28 9.28 -15.65
N TYR A 127 -10.73 8.30 -14.92
CA TYR A 127 -10.83 8.18 -13.47
C TYR A 127 -9.45 8.34 -12.80
N ASN A 128 -8.67 9.31 -13.27
CA ASN A 128 -7.40 9.67 -12.67
C ASN A 128 -7.58 10.88 -11.77
N ASP A 129 -7.21 10.77 -10.49
CA ASP A 129 -7.30 11.84 -9.48
C ASP A 129 -8.69 12.53 -9.43
N PHE A 130 -9.77 11.75 -9.55
CA PHE A 130 -11.11 12.29 -9.53
C PHE A 130 -11.62 12.51 -8.11
N ASN A 131 -12.43 13.55 -7.94
CA ASN A 131 -13.01 13.89 -6.64
C ASN A 131 -14.18 12.96 -6.30
N LEU A 132 -13.99 12.12 -5.28
CA LEU A 132 -14.99 11.15 -4.82
C LEU A 132 -16.22 11.83 -4.16
N THR A 133 -16.07 13.05 -3.66
CA THR A 133 -17.18 13.75 -2.99
C THR A 133 -18.32 14.15 -3.93
N TRP A 134 -18.09 14.09 -5.25
CA TRP A 134 -19.12 14.33 -6.25
C TRP A 134 -19.99 13.11 -6.52
N LEU A 135 -19.60 11.94 -6.01
CA LEU A 135 -20.30 10.68 -6.16
C LEU A 135 -20.96 10.27 -4.85
N ASN A 136 -22.14 9.67 -4.94
CA ASN A 136 -22.83 9.13 -3.76
C ASN A 136 -22.49 7.65 -3.50
N LEU A 137 -22.02 6.93 -4.51
CA LEU A 137 -21.65 5.51 -4.36
C LEU A 137 -20.60 5.27 -3.26
N PRO A 138 -19.53 6.06 -3.11
CA PRO A 138 -18.58 5.88 -2.01
C PRO A 138 -19.23 6.00 -0.62
N TYR A 139 -20.17 6.91 -0.44
CA TYR A 139 -20.94 7.05 0.82
C TYR A 139 -21.86 5.85 1.05
N TYR A 140 -22.55 5.40 0.01
CA TYR A 140 -23.36 4.19 0.07
C TYR A 140 -22.51 2.97 0.48
N LEU A 141 -21.32 2.81 -0.11
CA LEU A 141 -20.42 1.71 0.21
C LEU A 141 -19.87 1.79 1.64
N LYS A 142 -19.71 2.98 2.19
CA LYS A 142 -19.30 3.16 3.58
C LYS A 142 -20.31 2.54 4.55
N ASP A 143 -21.58 2.68 4.26
CA ASP A 143 -22.68 2.19 5.11
C ASP A 143 -23.03 0.71 4.84
N HIS A 144 -22.94 0.27 3.57
CA HIS A 144 -23.40 -1.04 3.13
C HIS A 144 -22.29 -2.00 2.73
N ASN A 145 -21.05 -1.51 2.59
CA ASN A 145 -19.83 -2.22 2.21
C ASN A 145 -19.78 -2.65 0.73
N LEU A 146 -20.89 -3.02 0.10
CA LEU A 146 -20.95 -3.47 -1.28
C LEU A 146 -22.18 -2.91 -2.01
N PHE A 147 -22.09 -2.86 -3.35
CA PHE A 147 -23.19 -2.64 -4.26
C PHE A 147 -23.19 -3.74 -5.34
N VAL A 148 -24.33 -4.36 -5.58
CA VAL A 148 -24.55 -5.30 -6.70
C VAL A 148 -25.91 -5.01 -7.28
N GLY A 149 -25.97 -4.59 -8.54
CA GLY A 149 -27.25 -4.26 -9.15
C GLY A 149 -27.15 -3.66 -10.55
N SER A 150 -28.33 -3.43 -11.13
CA SER A 150 -28.47 -2.75 -12.42
C SER A 150 -28.15 -1.25 -12.30
N LEU A 151 -27.83 -0.62 -13.43
CA LEU A 151 -27.67 0.84 -13.46
C LEU A 151 -28.97 1.59 -13.07
N ASN A 152 -30.15 1.03 -13.34
CA ASN A 152 -31.42 1.63 -12.91
C ASN A 152 -31.53 1.67 -11.38
N GLU A 153 -30.96 0.70 -10.69
CA GLU A 153 -30.89 0.71 -9.23
C GLU A 153 -29.84 1.74 -8.74
N LEU A 154 -28.68 1.78 -9.39
CA LEU A 154 -27.63 2.78 -9.07
C LEU A 154 -28.14 4.21 -9.26
N GLN A 155 -28.96 4.49 -10.28
CA GLN A 155 -29.52 5.81 -10.57
C GLN A 155 -30.29 6.40 -9.38
N LYS A 156 -30.90 5.55 -8.54
CA LYS A 156 -31.64 5.99 -7.34
C LYS A 156 -30.72 6.58 -6.28
N TYR A 157 -29.45 6.19 -6.28
CA TYR A 157 -28.46 6.59 -5.28
C TYR A 157 -27.43 7.59 -5.85
N ASP A 158 -26.99 7.38 -7.08
CA ASP A 158 -25.91 8.15 -7.72
C ASP A 158 -26.19 8.43 -9.19
N LYS A 159 -26.85 9.56 -9.44
CA LYS A 159 -27.19 9.97 -10.81
C LYS A 159 -25.96 10.36 -11.62
N VAL A 160 -24.94 10.96 -10.98
CA VAL A 160 -23.73 11.40 -11.68
C VAL A 160 -22.96 10.19 -12.19
N LEU A 161 -22.74 9.21 -11.33
CA LEU A 161 -22.05 7.99 -11.71
C LEU A 161 -22.87 7.18 -12.74
N TYR A 162 -24.19 7.13 -12.58
CA TYR A 162 -25.09 6.50 -13.56
C TYR A 162 -24.86 7.06 -14.97
N GLU A 163 -24.85 8.39 -15.14
CA GLU A 163 -24.66 9.03 -16.45
C GLU A 163 -23.27 8.71 -17.05
N GLN A 164 -22.24 8.62 -16.21
CA GLN A 164 -20.90 8.23 -16.66
C GLN A 164 -20.84 6.77 -17.10
N LEU A 165 -21.44 5.87 -16.33
CA LEU A 165 -21.43 4.44 -16.63
C LEU A 165 -22.26 4.10 -17.87
N VAL A 166 -23.38 4.80 -18.12
CA VAL A 166 -24.15 4.67 -19.35
C VAL A 166 -23.30 5.02 -20.58
N LYS A 167 -22.55 6.12 -20.53
CA LYS A 167 -21.62 6.51 -21.61
C LYS A 167 -20.53 5.46 -21.86
N ASN A 168 -20.16 4.72 -20.83
CA ASN A 168 -19.16 3.66 -20.88
C ASN A 168 -19.77 2.27 -21.19
N HIS A 169 -21.02 2.23 -21.68
CA HIS A 169 -21.74 1.00 -22.07
C HIS A 169 -21.88 -0.03 -20.94
N VAL A 170 -22.04 0.43 -19.71
CA VAL A 170 -22.30 -0.43 -18.56
C VAL A 170 -23.81 -0.57 -18.38
N SER A 171 -24.27 -1.76 -18.02
CA SER A 171 -25.69 -2.04 -17.65
C SER A 171 -25.81 -2.61 -16.24
N TYR A 172 -24.78 -3.25 -15.75
CA TYR A 172 -24.74 -3.87 -14.42
C TYR A 172 -23.40 -3.62 -13.74
N LEU A 173 -23.43 -3.37 -12.44
CA LEU A 173 -22.26 -3.05 -11.61
C LEU A 173 -22.26 -3.91 -10.36
N ALA A 174 -21.10 -4.43 -10.00
CA ALA A 174 -20.85 -5.00 -8.69
C ALA A 174 -19.53 -4.46 -8.16
N CYS A 175 -19.52 -3.91 -6.94
CA CYS A 175 -18.33 -3.39 -6.33
C CYS A 175 -18.36 -3.48 -4.81
N ILE A 176 -17.19 -3.51 -4.21
CA ILE A 176 -16.99 -3.63 -2.76
C ILE A 176 -15.94 -2.63 -2.28
N LEU A 177 -16.19 -2.05 -1.12
CA LEU A 177 -15.25 -1.18 -0.44
C LEU A 177 -14.09 -2.00 0.15
N ILE A 178 -12.87 -1.54 -0.08
CA ILE A 178 -11.67 -2.16 0.50
C ILE A 178 -11.24 -1.34 1.71
N ARG A 179 -11.14 -2.01 2.86
CA ARG A 179 -10.65 -1.42 4.10
C ARG A 179 -9.34 -2.04 4.54
N ASP A 180 -8.47 -1.23 5.09
CA ASP A 180 -7.22 -1.71 5.69
C ASP A 180 -7.43 -2.45 7.01
N ASN A 181 -6.35 -2.90 7.66
CA ASN A 181 -6.43 -3.63 8.93
C ASN A 181 -6.84 -2.74 10.11
N THR A 182 -6.82 -1.42 9.93
CA THR A 182 -7.29 -0.45 10.93
C THR A 182 -8.76 -0.07 10.74
N GLY A 183 -9.39 -0.55 9.66
CA GLY A 183 -10.76 -0.21 9.26
C GLY A 183 -10.85 1.05 8.40
N LYS A 184 -9.72 1.63 7.96
CA LYS A 184 -9.70 2.79 7.07
C LYS A 184 -10.03 2.35 5.66
N ASP A 185 -10.89 3.13 4.98
CA ASP A 185 -11.23 2.93 3.58
C ASP A 185 -10.02 3.28 2.69
N ILE A 186 -9.57 2.33 1.86
CA ILE A 186 -8.36 2.48 1.02
C ILE A 186 -8.65 2.38 -0.47
N GLY A 187 -9.85 1.94 -0.86
CA GLY A 187 -10.22 1.85 -2.26
C GLY A 187 -11.51 1.08 -2.50
N ILE A 188 -11.81 0.87 -3.78
CA ILE A 188 -12.96 0.09 -4.26
C ILE A 188 -12.45 -0.92 -5.28
N PHE A 189 -12.86 -2.17 -5.14
CA PHE A 189 -12.76 -3.19 -6.19
C PHE A 189 -14.10 -3.36 -6.86
N GLY A 190 -14.14 -3.41 -8.19
CA GLY A 190 -15.38 -3.55 -8.91
C GLY A 190 -15.27 -4.26 -10.25
N VAL A 191 -16.41 -4.74 -10.70
CA VAL A 191 -16.63 -5.39 -11.99
C VAL A 191 -17.89 -4.83 -12.63
N THR A 192 -17.88 -4.73 -13.97
CA THR A 192 -19.02 -4.22 -14.73
C THR A 192 -19.32 -5.10 -15.93
N TRP A 193 -20.59 -5.08 -16.34
CA TRP A 193 -21.10 -5.79 -17.50
C TRP A 193 -21.88 -4.85 -18.42
N ALA A 194 -21.77 -5.06 -19.71
CA ALA A 194 -22.55 -4.35 -20.74
C ALA A 194 -23.99 -4.81 -20.79
N SER A 195 -24.32 -5.98 -20.21
CA SER A 195 -25.66 -6.52 -20.06
C SER A 195 -25.81 -7.14 -18.67
N THR A 196 -27.04 -7.30 -18.20
CA THR A 196 -27.28 -8.03 -16.93
C THR A 196 -26.70 -9.43 -17.01
N PRO A 197 -25.83 -9.84 -16.07
CA PRO A 197 -25.25 -11.18 -16.07
C PRO A 197 -26.35 -12.22 -15.84
N THR A 198 -26.44 -13.21 -16.73
CA THR A 198 -27.38 -14.34 -16.65
C THR A 198 -26.72 -15.64 -16.24
N ASP A 199 -25.41 -15.71 -16.42
CA ASP A 199 -24.60 -16.92 -16.24
C ASP A 199 -23.97 -17.05 -14.85
N ILE A 200 -24.23 -16.09 -13.97
CA ILE A 200 -23.72 -16.05 -12.61
C ILE A 200 -24.79 -15.38 -11.72
N ASP A 201 -25.10 -16.02 -10.62
CA ASP A 201 -26.07 -15.50 -9.66
C ASP A 201 -25.44 -14.42 -8.74
N VAL A 202 -26.30 -13.58 -8.17
CA VAL A 202 -25.90 -12.46 -7.30
C VAL A 202 -25.15 -12.94 -6.07
N GLU A 203 -25.56 -14.06 -5.47
CA GLU A 203 -24.91 -14.60 -4.27
C GLU A 203 -23.47 -15.01 -4.55
N THR A 204 -23.25 -15.68 -5.68
CA THR A 204 -21.90 -16.03 -6.16
C THR A 204 -21.05 -14.78 -6.42
N ILE A 205 -21.62 -13.72 -7.02
CA ILE A 205 -20.91 -12.44 -7.21
C ILE A 205 -20.49 -11.87 -5.86
N VAL A 206 -21.39 -11.80 -4.89
CA VAL A 206 -21.14 -11.27 -3.55
C VAL A 206 -20.02 -12.06 -2.84
N GLN A 207 -20.10 -13.38 -2.80
CA GLN A 207 -19.08 -14.23 -2.17
C GLN A 207 -17.69 -14.01 -2.79
N ARG A 208 -17.64 -13.91 -4.11
CA ARG A 208 -16.39 -13.65 -4.83
C ARG A 208 -15.82 -12.26 -4.52
N LEU A 209 -16.66 -11.22 -4.46
CA LEU A 209 -16.24 -9.88 -4.10
C LEU A 209 -15.58 -9.85 -2.71
N TYR A 210 -16.16 -10.52 -1.72
CA TYR A 210 -15.55 -10.60 -0.39
C TYR A 210 -14.22 -11.33 -0.40
N THR A 211 -14.12 -12.43 -1.12
CA THR A 211 -12.87 -13.22 -1.20
C THR A 211 -11.77 -12.42 -1.89
N ASP A 212 -12.07 -11.89 -3.08
CA ASP A 212 -11.08 -11.24 -3.94
C ASP A 212 -10.68 -9.87 -3.37
N SER A 213 -11.60 -9.14 -2.72
CA SER A 213 -11.26 -7.88 -2.04
C SER A 213 -10.26 -8.09 -0.89
N GLY A 214 -10.31 -9.24 -0.20
CA GLY A 214 -9.34 -9.61 0.82
C GLY A 214 -7.93 -9.80 0.26
N GLU A 215 -7.80 -10.43 -0.91
CA GLU A 215 -6.53 -10.59 -1.62
C GLU A 215 -6.00 -9.24 -2.11
N ILE A 216 -6.86 -8.46 -2.77
CA ILE A 216 -6.52 -7.12 -3.28
C ILE A 216 -6.11 -6.18 -2.13
N LYS A 217 -6.84 -6.22 -1.01
CA LYS A 217 -6.49 -5.50 0.21
C LYS A 217 -5.05 -5.74 0.62
N TYR A 218 -4.63 -7.01 0.71
CA TYR A 218 -3.27 -7.37 1.08
C TYR A 218 -2.22 -6.78 0.14
N LEU A 219 -2.50 -6.76 -1.17
CA LEU A 219 -1.61 -6.22 -2.18
C LEU A 219 -1.55 -4.68 -2.16
N ILE A 220 -2.67 -3.99 -1.86
CA ILE A 220 -2.73 -2.53 -1.81
C ILE A 220 -2.14 -1.97 -0.50
N GLN A 221 -2.32 -2.64 0.64
CA GLN A 221 -1.86 -2.16 1.95
C GLN A 221 -0.35 -2.10 2.11
N ARG A 222 0.39 -2.94 1.38
CA ARG A 222 1.85 -2.94 1.38
C ARG A 222 2.47 -1.82 0.53
N ASN A 223 1.62 -1.01 -0.10
CA ASN A 223 2.01 0.13 -0.92
C ASN A 223 2.09 1.45 -0.10
#